data_95b7b3e9a42243cb24ea3c87043cff08
#
_entry.id   95b7b3e9a42243cb24ea3c87043cff08
#
_cell.length_a   1.000
_cell.length_b   1.000
_cell.length_c   1.000
_cell.angle_alpha   90.00
_cell.angle_beta   90.00
_cell.angle_gamma   90.00
#
_symmetry.space_group_name_H-M   'P 1'
#
loop_
_entity.id
_entity.type
_entity.pdbx_description
1 polymer ?
#
loop_
_entity_poly.entity_id
_entity_poly.type
_entity_poly.pdbx_seq_one_letter_code
_entity_poly.pdbx_strand_id
1 'polypeptide(L)'
;MRRIIILGSTGSIGTQALEVISENPQLFQVVGLAAGTNAELLESQRLAFGLSTDVCVLGAEAATELVTRLDAEVVVNGITGSIGLAPTLATLR
;
A
#
# COMPACT_ATOMS: atom_id res chain seq x y z
N MET A 1 -5.55 14.32 -6.03
CA MET A 1 -5.61 13.10 -5.22
C MET A 1 -4.26 12.41 -5.23
N ARG A 2 -3.72 12.11 -4.08
CA ARG A 2 -2.41 11.45 -4.01
C ARG A 2 -2.57 9.94 -4.14
N ARG A 3 -1.76 9.33 -4.97
CA ARG A 3 -1.78 7.89 -5.18
C ARG A 3 -0.81 7.23 -4.21
N ILE A 4 -1.28 6.26 -3.44
CA ILE A 4 -0.56 5.67 -2.34
C ILE A 4 -0.42 4.16 -2.48
N ILE A 5 0.77 3.65 -2.20
CA ILE A 5 1.01 2.22 -2.04
C ILE A 5 1.24 1.96 -0.56
N ILE A 6 0.62 0.94 0.00
CA ILE A 6 0.82 0.56 1.39
C ILE A 6 1.60 -0.75 1.45
N LEU A 7 2.79 -0.73 2.02
CA LEU A 7 3.58 -1.93 2.27
C LEU A 7 3.35 -2.36 3.72
N GLY A 8 3.05 -3.61 3.94
CA GLY A 8 2.67 -4.09 5.26
C GLY A 8 1.23 -3.69 5.60
N SER A 9 0.33 -3.79 4.61
CA SER A 9 -1.04 -3.29 4.75
C SER A 9 -1.84 -3.98 5.85
N THR A 10 -1.47 -5.19 6.23
CA THR A 10 -2.18 -5.94 7.26
C THR A 10 -1.57 -5.77 8.65
N GLY A 11 -0.47 -5.05 8.77
CA GLY A 11 0.15 -4.74 10.06
C GLY A 11 -0.51 -3.53 10.72
N SER A 12 -0.07 -3.18 11.93
CA SER A 12 -0.70 -2.10 12.68
C SER A 12 -0.56 -0.73 12.00
N ILE A 13 0.60 -0.41 11.46
CA ILE A 13 0.81 0.86 10.77
C ILE A 13 0.00 0.89 9.47
N GLY A 14 0.03 -0.20 8.71
CA GLY A 14 -0.71 -0.27 7.44
C GLY A 14 -2.21 -0.16 7.62
N THR A 15 -2.77 -0.85 8.62
CA THR A 15 -4.22 -0.79 8.87
C THR A 15 -4.64 0.60 9.33
N GLN A 16 -3.82 1.27 10.14
CA GLN A 16 -4.10 2.64 10.56
C GLN A 16 -4.04 3.60 9.39
N ALA A 17 -3.07 3.43 8.50
CA ALA A 17 -2.95 4.27 7.30
C ALA A 17 -4.18 4.10 6.40
N LEU A 18 -4.64 2.86 6.21
CA LEU A 18 -5.83 2.62 5.40
C LEU A 18 -7.08 3.22 6.03
N GLU A 19 -7.17 3.22 7.36
CA GLU A 19 -8.29 3.82 8.04
C GLU A 19 -8.34 5.34 7.78
N VAL A 20 -7.21 6.01 7.89
CA VAL A 20 -7.11 7.45 7.61
C VAL A 20 -7.47 7.73 6.15
N ILE A 21 -6.99 6.91 5.22
CA ILE A 21 -7.26 7.08 3.81
C ILE A 21 -8.75 6.91 3.51
N SER A 22 -9.40 5.94 4.15
CA SER A 22 -10.83 5.69 3.94
C SER A 22 -11.69 6.85 4.43
N GLU A 23 -11.18 7.62 5.39
CA GLU A 23 -11.88 8.79 5.89
C GLU A 23 -11.63 10.04 5.03
N ASN A 24 -10.70 9.98 4.11
CA ASN A 24 -10.31 11.11 3.26
C ASN A 24 -10.26 10.71 1.77
N PRO A 25 -11.36 10.20 1.23
CA PRO A 25 -11.34 9.66 -0.13
C PRO A 25 -11.11 10.70 -1.23
N GLN A 26 -11.30 11.97 -0.92
CA GLN A 26 -11.04 13.03 -1.89
C GLN A 26 -9.55 13.38 -1.97
N LEU A 27 -8.79 13.04 -0.93
CA LEU A 27 -7.38 13.42 -0.84
C LEU A 27 -6.44 12.30 -1.26
N PHE A 28 -6.85 11.05 -1.05
CA PHE A 28 -5.98 9.91 -1.25
C PHE A 28 -6.63 8.78 -2.04
N GLN A 29 -5.83 8.12 -2.86
CA GLN A 29 -6.26 6.94 -3.60
C GLN A 29 -5.24 5.84 -3.37
N VAL A 30 -5.68 4.70 -2.85
CA VAL A 30 -4.81 3.54 -2.72
C VAL A 30 -4.70 2.88 -4.10
N VAL A 31 -3.50 2.71 -4.58
CA VAL A 31 -3.26 2.09 -5.89
C VAL A 31 -2.62 0.70 -5.76
N GLY A 32 -2.11 0.36 -4.59
CA GLY A 32 -1.53 -0.97 -4.36
C GLY A 32 -1.36 -1.28 -2.90
N LEU A 33 -1.44 -2.56 -2.58
CA LEU A 33 -1.28 -3.07 -1.23
C LEU A 33 -0.30 -4.25 -1.25
N ALA A 34 0.56 -4.31 -0.27
CA ALA A 34 1.43 -5.47 -0.09
C ALA A 34 1.36 -5.92 1.36
N ALA A 35 1.06 -7.18 1.59
CA ALA A 35 1.02 -7.77 2.92
C ALA A 35 2.13 -8.80 3.07
N GLY A 36 2.47 -9.15 4.30
CA GLY A 36 3.47 -10.19 4.55
C GLY A 36 2.90 -11.58 4.28
N THR A 37 2.00 -12.04 5.13
CA THR A 37 1.45 -13.39 5.02
C THR A 37 -0.07 -13.46 5.20
N ASN A 38 -0.70 -12.40 5.65
CA ASN A 38 -2.13 -12.44 5.97
C ASN A 38 -2.99 -12.21 4.72
N ALA A 39 -3.16 -13.25 3.93
CA ALA A 39 -3.89 -13.20 2.68
C ALA A 39 -5.38 -12.88 2.87
N GLU A 40 -5.97 -13.35 3.97
CA GLU A 40 -7.40 -13.12 4.21
C GLU A 40 -7.69 -11.64 4.45
N LEU A 41 -6.89 -10.98 5.28
CA LEU A 41 -7.10 -9.56 5.54
C LEU A 41 -6.75 -8.73 4.31
N LEU A 42 -5.71 -9.14 3.56
CA LEU A 42 -5.36 -8.47 2.32
C LEU A 42 -6.54 -8.50 1.34
N GLU A 43 -7.21 -9.63 1.22
CA GLU A 43 -8.34 -9.76 0.33
C GLU A 43 -9.51 -8.86 0.78
N SER A 44 -9.75 -8.76 2.08
CA SER A 44 -10.76 -7.86 2.62
C SER A 44 -10.43 -6.41 2.29
N GLN A 45 -9.15 -6.04 2.40
CA GLN A 45 -8.70 -4.70 2.09
C GLN A 45 -8.84 -4.41 0.60
N ARG A 46 -8.50 -5.39 -0.25
CA ARG A 46 -8.64 -5.27 -1.70
C ARG A 46 -10.09 -4.95 -2.09
N LEU A 47 -11.02 -5.69 -1.51
CA LEU A 47 -12.42 -5.49 -1.80
C LEU A 47 -12.93 -4.15 -1.28
N ALA A 48 -12.49 -3.76 -0.08
CA ALA A 48 -12.90 -2.49 0.53
C ALA A 48 -12.47 -1.28 -0.30
N PHE A 49 -11.32 -1.36 -0.96
CA PHE A 49 -10.79 -0.25 -1.75
C PHE A 49 -11.01 -0.44 -3.25
N GLY A 50 -11.70 -1.51 -3.65
CA GLY A 50 -12.02 -1.74 -5.06
C GLY A 50 -10.81 -1.99 -5.96
N LEU A 51 -9.79 -2.66 -5.44
CA LEU A 51 -8.55 -2.88 -6.17
C LEU A 51 -8.57 -4.21 -6.92
N SER A 52 -7.78 -4.32 -7.99
CA SER A 52 -7.64 -5.57 -8.70
C SER A 52 -6.62 -6.47 -7.99
N THR A 53 -6.64 -7.76 -8.29
CA THR A 53 -5.76 -8.72 -7.62
C THR A 53 -4.29 -8.51 -7.96
N ASP A 54 -3.99 -7.97 -9.12
CA ASP A 54 -2.61 -7.77 -9.55
C ASP A 54 -1.89 -6.66 -8.80
N VAL A 55 -2.61 -5.80 -8.08
CA VAL A 55 -2.00 -4.74 -7.28
C VAL A 55 -2.08 -5.02 -5.77
N CYS A 56 -2.52 -6.22 -5.39
CA CYS A 56 -2.56 -6.64 -3.98
C CYS A 56 -1.73 -7.91 -3.86
N VAL A 57 -0.57 -7.81 -3.28
CA VAL A 57 0.45 -8.88 -3.32
C VAL A 57 0.93 -9.29 -1.94
N LEU A 58 1.54 -10.46 -1.86
CA LEU A 58 2.10 -10.96 -0.62
C LEU A 58 3.62 -11.15 -0.76
N GLY A 59 4.32 -10.83 0.28
CA GLY A 59 5.78 -11.08 0.36
C GLY A 59 6.64 -9.90 -0.05
N ALA A 60 7.88 -9.91 0.39
CA ALA A 60 8.80 -8.80 0.20
C ALA A 60 9.20 -8.59 -1.27
N GLU A 61 9.40 -9.68 -2.01
CA GLU A 61 9.78 -9.55 -3.41
C GLU A 61 8.65 -8.96 -4.24
N ALA A 62 7.43 -9.42 -3.99
CA ALA A 62 6.27 -8.91 -4.69
C ALA A 62 6.01 -7.45 -4.31
N ALA A 63 6.28 -7.07 -3.06
CA ALA A 63 6.15 -5.70 -2.61
C ALA A 63 7.12 -4.78 -3.36
N THR A 64 8.37 -5.22 -3.54
CA THR A 64 9.38 -4.46 -4.27
C THR A 64 8.98 -4.28 -5.74
N GLU A 65 8.48 -5.35 -6.35
CA GLU A 65 8.02 -5.28 -7.73
C GLU A 65 6.84 -4.31 -7.87
N LEU A 66 5.93 -4.35 -6.91
CA LEU A 66 4.75 -3.48 -6.93
C LEU A 66 5.16 -2.02 -6.92
N VAL A 67 6.06 -1.64 -6.03
CA VAL A 67 6.55 -0.27 -5.92
C VAL A 67 7.26 0.16 -7.21
N THR A 68 7.99 -0.75 -7.85
CA THR A 68 8.69 -0.44 -9.08
C THR A 68 7.71 -0.29 -10.25
N ARG A 69 6.67 -1.10 -10.27
CA ARG A 69 5.73 -1.15 -11.38
C ARG A 69 4.67 -0.05 -11.34
N LEU A 70 4.18 0.27 -10.16
CA LEU A 70 3.11 1.25 -10.01
C LEU A 70 3.65 2.67 -9.85
N ASP A 71 2.91 3.61 -10.41
CA ASP A 71 3.25 5.01 -10.29
C ASP A 71 2.46 5.59 -9.10
N ALA A 72 3.12 5.76 -8.00
CA ALA A 72 2.51 6.31 -6.79
C ALA A 72 3.30 7.51 -6.27
N GLU A 73 2.62 8.43 -5.61
CA GLU A 73 3.27 9.61 -5.07
C GLU A 73 3.80 9.37 -3.67
N VAL A 74 3.18 8.47 -2.92
CA VAL A 74 3.56 8.18 -1.56
C VAL A 74 3.59 6.67 -1.35
N VAL A 75 4.60 6.19 -0.66
CA VAL A 75 4.67 4.79 -0.24
C VAL A 75 4.70 4.79 1.28
N VAL A 76 3.69 4.18 1.90
CA VAL A 76 3.68 3.98 3.34
C VAL A 76 4.29 2.62 3.61
N ASN A 77 5.39 2.59 4.35
CA ASN A 77 6.05 1.34 4.66
C ASN A 77 5.72 0.93 6.10
N GLY A 78 4.65 0.16 6.25
CA GLY A 78 4.22 -0.34 7.56
C GLY A 78 5.15 -1.40 8.12
N ILE A 79 6.00 -1.99 7.30
CA ILE A 79 6.94 -3.01 7.74
C ILE A 79 8.02 -2.36 8.62
N THR A 80 8.50 -1.19 8.22
CA THR A 80 9.53 -0.47 8.97
C THR A 80 8.96 0.72 9.72
N GLY A 81 7.67 1.02 9.55
CA GLY A 81 7.05 2.17 10.20
C GLY A 81 7.40 3.50 9.56
N SER A 82 7.88 3.50 8.33
CA SER A 82 8.28 4.74 7.67
C SER A 82 7.34 5.14 6.53
N ILE A 83 7.34 6.41 6.20
CA ILE A 83 6.57 6.96 5.09
C ILE A 83 7.54 7.73 4.21
N GLY A 84 7.45 7.52 2.94
CA GLY A 84 8.31 8.25 2.00
C GLY A 84 7.59 8.67 0.74
N LEU A 85 8.14 9.65 0.05
CA LEU A 85 7.59 10.16 -1.18
C LEU A 85 8.14 9.37 -2.37
N ALA A 86 7.25 8.98 -3.23
CA ALA A 86 7.57 8.04 -4.26
C ALA A 86 8.66 8.39 -5.25
N PRO A 87 8.76 9.54 -5.86
CA PRO A 87 9.84 9.69 -6.82
C PRO A 87 11.19 9.48 -6.16
N THR A 88 11.24 9.96 -4.96
CA THR A 88 12.47 9.78 -4.25
C THR A 88 12.59 8.36 -3.90
N LEU A 89 11.51 7.79 -3.58
CA LEU A 89 11.56 6.50 -3.15
C LEU A 89 11.50 5.50 -4.07
N ALA A 90 10.96 5.79 -5.08
CA ALA A 90 10.96 4.80 -6.05
C ALA A 90 12.27 4.37 -5.95
N THR A 91 12.82 5.13 -5.48
CA THR A 91 14.06 4.90 -5.36
C THR A 91 14.29 4.68 -3.90
N LEU A 92 13.70 5.19 -3.10
CA LEU A 92 13.90 4.99 -1.78
C LEU A 92 13.47 3.79 -1.33
N ARG A 93 12.87 3.44 -2.13
CA ARG A 93 12.42 2.24 -1.92
C ARG A 93 13.44 1.33 -1.79
#